data_87fc6671efe541a1f501d39e8b4ba5cb
#
_entry.id   87fc6671efe541a1f501d39e8b4ba5cb
#
_cell.length_a   1.000
_cell.length_b   1.000
_cell.length_c   1.000
_cell.angle_alpha   90.00
_cell.angle_beta   90.00
_cell.angle_gamma   90.00
#
_symmetry.space_group_name_H-M   'P 1'
#
loop_
_entity.id
_entity.type
_entity.pdbx_description
1 polymer ?
#
loop_
_entity_poly.entity_id
_entity_poly.type
_entity_poly.pdbx_seq_one_letter_code
_entity_poly.pdbx_strand_id
1 'polypeptide(L)'
;MWRAGNRLSRPFSKAVGIDLGTTNSCVAVLEGGMPKVIENAEGMRTTPSMVGFSEDGDRLVGIAAKRQAVTNPENTVFATKRLIGRTFDDPATQKDSKALPYKIVRGNNGDAWVEAGGKNFSPA
;
A
#
# COMPACT_ATOMS: atom_id res chain seq x y z
N MET A 1 -24.00 -14.76 0.83
CA MET A 1 -24.27 -13.95 0.43
C MET A 1 -24.92 -13.02 1.17
N TRP A 2 -24.88 -12.14 0.94
CA TRP A 2 -25.36 -11.26 1.58
C TRP A 2 -26.66 -11.03 1.26
N ARG A 3 -27.53 -11.35 1.78
CA ARG A 3 -28.70 -11.29 1.42
C ARG A 3 -29.22 -10.10 1.61
N ALA A 4 -29.60 -9.56 0.70
CA ALA A 4 -30.11 -8.40 0.75
C ALA A 4 -31.18 -8.28 1.64
N GLY A 5 -31.92 -9.15 1.63
CA GLY A 5 -32.99 -9.02 2.44
C GLY A 5 -32.67 -8.78 3.78
N ASN A 6 -31.70 -9.28 4.14
CA ASN A 6 -31.41 -9.18 5.37
C ASN A 6 -30.97 -7.95 5.64
N ARG A 7 -30.80 -7.22 4.68
CA ARG A 7 -30.25 -6.14 4.85
C ARG A 7 -30.93 -5.23 5.62
N LEU A 8 -32.00 -5.27 5.62
CA LEU A 8 -32.62 -4.36 6.35
C LEU A 8 -32.19 -4.48 7.68
N SER A 9 -31.75 -5.55 8.01
CA SER A 9 -31.37 -5.72 9.34
C SER A 9 -29.97 -5.33 9.55
N ARG A 10 -29.39 -4.59 8.67
CA ARG A 10 -28.10 -4.23 8.88
C ARG A 10 -27.97 -2.81 9.16
N PRO A 11 -28.58 -2.26 10.18
CA PRO A 11 -28.42 -0.86 10.54
C PRO A 11 -27.00 -0.56 10.95
N PHE A 12 -26.26 -1.60 11.34
CA PHE A 12 -24.88 -1.39 11.75
C PHE A 12 -23.90 -1.72 10.67
N SER A 13 -24.37 -2.12 9.50
CA SER A 13 -23.48 -2.35 8.39
C SER A 13 -22.96 -1.03 7.91
N LYS A 14 -21.68 -0.91 7.76
CA LYS A 14 -21.07 0.32 7.31
C LYS A 14 -20.19 0.06 6.12
N ALA A 15 -20.28 0.94 5.14
CA ALA A 15 -19.32 0.94 4.07
C ALA A 15 -18.07 1.66 4.56
N VAL A 16 -16.93 1.21 4.11
CA VAL A 16 -15.65 1.82 4.43
C VAL A 16 -15.07 2.32 3.14
N GLY A 17 -14.70 3.58 3.10
CA GLY A 17 -14.01 4.17 1.95
C GLY A 17 -12.52 4.17 2.20
N ILE A 18 -11.75 3.72 1.23
CA ILE A 18 -10.30 3.72 1.33
C ILE A 18 -9.73 4.47 0.14
N ASP A 19 -8.91 5.48 0.43
CA ASP A 19 -8.18 6.17 -0.60
C ASP A 19 -6.73 5.67 -0.52
N LEU A 20 -6.34 4.86 -1.50
CA LEU A 20 -4.98 4.36 -1.58
C LEU A 20 -4.18 5.28 -2.48
N GLY A 21 -3.71 6.37 -1.91
CA GLY A 21 -2.93 7.34 -2.66
C GLY A 21 -1.50 6.89 -2.87
N THR A 22 -0.82 7.51 -3.80
CA THR A 22 0.59 7.19 -4.09
C THR A 22 1.49 7.51 -2.90
N THR A 23 1.21 8.59 -2.21
CA THR A 23 2.03 9.05 -1.09
C THR A 23 1.40 8.72 0.26
N ASN A 24 0.10 8.95 0.39
CA ASN A 24 -0.63 8.71 1.64
C ASN A 24 -1.94 8.01 1.37
N SER A 25 -2.36 7.19 2.32
CA SER A 25 -3.64 6.51 2.28
C SER A 25 -4.50 6.99 3.44
N CYS A 26 -5.81 6.92 3.28
CA CYS A 26 -6.72 7.20 4.38
C CYS A 26 -7.96 6.33 4.31
N VAL A 27 -8.64 6.21 5.45
CA VAL A 27 -9.83 5.39 5.59
C VAL A 27 -10.93 6.27 6.18
N ALA A 28 -12.12 6.17 5.65
CA ALA A 28 -13.28 6.92 6.15
C ALA A 28 -14.49 6.02 6.25
N VAL A 29 -15.37 6.35 7.18
CA VAL A 29 -16.67 5.69 7.35
C VAL A 29 -17.75 6.75 7.36
N LEU A 30 -19.00 6.32 7.13
CA LEU A 30 -20.12 7.21 7.28
C LEU A 30 -20.62 7.09 8.72
N GLU A 31 -20.74 8.23 9.38
CA GLU A 31 -21.25 8.27 10.72
C GLU A 31 -22.31 9.36 10.76
N GLY A 32 -23.54 8.99 11.05
CA GLY A 32 -24.63 9.96 11.05
C GLY A 32 -24.86 10.58 9.68
N GLY A 33 -24.60 9.84 8.59
CA GLY A 33 -24.74 10.37 7.24
C GLY A 33 -23.60 11.23 6.77
N MET A 34 -22.57 11.42 7.61
CA MET A 34 -21.42 12.25 7.27
C MET A 34 -20.16 11.41 7.18
N PRO A 35 -19.29 11.67 6.19
CA PRO A 35 -18.00 10.98 6.11
C PRO A 35 -17.13 11.40 7.28
N LYS A 36 -16.47 10.43 7.89
CA LYS A 36 -15.54 10.68 8.97
C LYS A 36 -14.26 9.90 8.71
N VAL A 37 -13.15 10.60 8.64
CA VAL A 37 -11.85 9.96 8.48
C VAL A 37 -11.46 9.31 9.80
N ILE A 38 -10.99 8.07 9.73
CA ILE A 38 -10.58 7.33 10.90
C ILE A 38 -9.09 7.51 11.10
N GLU A 39 -8.70 7.76 12.34
CA GLU A 39 -7.29 7.85 12.70
C GLU A 39 -6.66 6.46 12.71
N ASN A 40 -5.39 6.39 12.33
CA ASN A 40 -4.65 5.13 12.40
C ASN A 40 -4.16 4.86 13.83
N ALA A 41 -3.40 3.79 14.00
CA ALA A 41 -2.90 3.40 15.32
C ALA A 41 -2.02 4.46 15.97
N GLU A 42 -1.41 5.34 15.19
CA GLU A 42 -0.59 6.42 15.71
C GLU A 42 -1.36 7.73 15.90
N GLY A 43 -2.67 7.72 15.74
CA GLY A 43 -3.49 8.92 15.90
C GLY A 43 -3.48 9.87 14.71
N MET A 44 -3.01 9.42 13.57
CA MET A 44 -2.94 10.26 12.37
C MET A 44 -4.08 9.92 11.42
N ARG A 45 -4.56 10.93 10.70
CA ARG A 45 -5.65 10.75 9.73
C ARG A 45 -5.20 10.20 8.41
N THR A 46 -3.93 10.30 8.10
CA THR A 46 -3.35 9.70 6.90
C THR A 46 -2.25 8.75 7.30
N THR A 47 -2.05 7.74 6.48
CA THR A 47 -1.01 6.73 6.69
C THR A 47 -0.10 6.77 5.48
N PRO A 48 1.21 6.93 5.66
CA PRO A 48 2.11 6.86 4.52
C PRO A 48 1.92 5.56 3.75
N SER A 49 1.84 5.65 2.43
CA SER A 49 1.66 4.48 1.57
C SER A 49 3.01 3.79 1.39
N MET A 50 3.51 3.25 2.47
CA MET A 50 4.83 2.62 2.53
C MET A 50 4.75 1.31 3.30
N VAL A 51 5.48 0.31 2.83
CA VAL A 51 5.59 -0.99 3.49
C VAL A 51 7.07 -1.34 3.58
N GLY A 52 7.52 -1.71 4.75
CA GLY A 52 8.90 -2.09 4.98
C GLY A 52 8.99 -3.49 5.55
N PHE A 53 10.16 -4.11 5.36
CA PHE A 53 10.47 -5.40 5.94
C PHE A 53 11.71 -5.20 6.79
N SER A 54 11.57 -5.45 8.10
CA SER A 54 12.69 -5.26 9.01
C SER A 54 13.70 -6.40 8.88
N GLU A 55 14.86 -6.22 9.46
CA GLU A 55 15.88 -7.27 9.47
C GLU A 55 15.39 -8.51 10.21
N ASP A 56 14.49 -8.34 11.17
CA ASP A 56 13.92 -9.44 11.92
C ASP A 56 12.78 -10.15 11.19
N GLY A 57 12.42 -9.68 10.00
CA GLY A 57 11.36 -10.29 9.22
C GLY A 57 9.98 -9.71 9.48
N ASP A 58 9.86 -8.66 10.27
CA ASP A 58 8.57 -8.03 10.55
C ASP A 58 8.14 -7.16 9.37
N ARG A 59 6.84 -7.13 9.13
CA ARG A 59 6.27 -6.24 8.13
C ARG A 59 5.84 -4.95 8.80
N LEU A 60 6.36 -3.84 8.32
CA LEU A 60 6.04 -2.51 8.83
C LEU A 60 5.18 -1.77 7.81
N VAL A 61 4.19 -1.03 8.28
CA VAL A 61 3.28 -0.29 7.42
C VAL A 61 3.18 1.15 7.91
N GLY A 62 3.11 2.09 6.99
CA GLY A 62 2.88 3.49 7.32
C GLY A 62 4.09 4.17 7.91
N ILE A 63 3.89 4.86 9.03
CA ILE A 63 4.95 5.66 9.62
C ILE A 63 6.14 4.82 10.09
N ALA A 64 5.90 3.62 10.54
CA ALA A 64 6.99 2.72 10.95
C ALA A 64 7.88 2.37 9.75
N ALA A 65 7.26 2.11 8.59
CA ALA A 65 8.02 1.87 7.36
C ALA A 65 8.77 3.12 6.92
N LYS A 66 8.11 4.28 7.04
CA LYS A 66 8.73 5.54 6.65
C LYS A 66 9.97 5.83 7.52
N ARG A 67 9.90 5.53 8.79
CA ARG A 67 11.05 5.70 9.68
C ARG A 67 12.18 4.74 9.32
N GLN A 68 11.84 3.50 8.98
CA GLN A 68 12.83 2.52 8.58
C GLN A 68 13.53 2.91 7.28
N ALA A 69 12.87 3.65 6.40
CA ALA A 69 13.46 4.04 5.13
C ALA A 69 14.79 4.77 5.27
N VAL A 70 15.03 5.39 6.40
CA VAL A 70 16.29 6.10 6.65
C VAL A 70 17.45 5.13 6.82
N THR A 71 17.22 4.00 7.47
CA THR A 71 18.29 3.04 7.80
C THR A 71 18.26 1.78 6.94
N ASN A 72 17.13 1.47 6.33
CA ASN A 72 16.97 0.26 5.53
C ASN A 72 16.12 0.55 4.27
N PRO A 73 16.59 1.47 3.42
CA PRO A 73 15.79 1.91 2.27
C PRO A 73 15.55 0.82 1.24
N GLU A 74 16.46 -0.12 1.08
CA GLU A 74 16.29 -1.17 0.08
C GLU A 74 15.18 -2.15 0.41
N ASN A 75 14.73 -2.19 1.65
CA ASN A 75 13.63 -3.05 2.08
C ASN A 75 12.37 -2.25 2.45
N THR A 76 12.28 -1.02 1.99
CA THR A 76 11.13 -0.16 2.22
C THR A 76 10.55 0.25 0.88
N VAL A 77 9.34 -0.21 0.61
CA VAL A 77 8.70 -0.06 -0.69
C VAL A 77 7.64 1.04 -0.63
N PHE A 78 7.64 1.90 -1.63
CA PHE A 78 6.68 2.98 -1.75
C PHE A 78 6.46 3.33 -3.23
N ALA A 79 5.41 4.08 -3.50
CA ALA A 79 5.09 4.53 -4.87
C ALA A 79 4.89 3.40 -5.88
N THR A 80 4.53 2.21 -5.39
CA THR A 80 4.37 1.05 -6.27
C THR A 80 3.19 1.19 -7.22
N LYS A 81 2.28 2.11 -6.93
CA LYS A 81 1.15 2.37 -7.80
C LYS A 81 1.61 2.73 -9.22
N ARG A 82 2.78 3.33 -9.36
CA ARG A 82 3.34 3.66 -10.65
C ARG A 82 3.72 2.44 -11.49
N LEU A 83 3.93 1.30 -10.84
CA LEU A 83 4.37 0.08 -11.50
C LEU A 83 3.21 -0.82 -11.93
N ILE A 84 2.01 -0.56 -11.42
CA ILE A 84 0.85 -1.37 -11.75
C ILE A 84 0.58 -1.28 -13.25
N GLY A 85 0.47 -2.44 -13.89
CA GLY A 85 0.22 -2.49 -15.32
C GLY A 85 1.43 -2.29 -16.23
N ARG A 86 2.62 -2.09 -15.64
CA ARG A 86 3.83 -1.93 -16.45
C ARG A 86 4.61 -3.21 -16.55
N THR A 87 5.34 -3.37 -17.64
CA THR A 87 6.25 -4.50 -17.79
C THR A 87 7.63 -4.09 -17.29
N PHE A 88 8.42 -5.10 -16.96
CA PHE A 88 9.79 -4.86 -16.48
C PHE A 88 10.63 -4.15 -17.54
N ASP A 89 10.47 -4.50 -18.81
CA ASP A 89 11.28 -3.94 -19.88
C ASP A 89 10.80 -2.56 -20.38
N ASP A 90 9.68 -2.06 -19.85
CA ASP A 90 9.18 -0.76 -20.24
C ASP A 90 10.24 0.31 -19.92
N PRO A 91 10.57 1.20 -20.85
CA PRO A 91 11.56 2.24 -20.61
C PRO A 91 11.27 3.10 -19.37
N ALA A 92 10.00 3.36 -19.08
CA ALA A 92 9.62 4.12 -17.90
C ALA A 92 9.95 3.33 -16.63
N THR A 93 9.76 2.01 -16.65
CA THR A 93 10.10 1.14 -15.51
C THR A 93 11.60 1.14 -15.28
N GLN A 94 12.37 1.03 -16.34
CA GLN A 94 13.84 1.02 -16.24
C GLN A 94 14.36 2.36 -15.72
N LYS A 95 13.71 3.45 -16.09
CA LYS A 95 14.09 4.76 -15.60
C LYS A 95 13.78 4.88 -14.10
N ASP A 96 12.59 4.45 -13.69
CA ASP A 96 12.20 4.49 -12.29
C ASP A 96 13.09 3.58 -11.44
N SER A 97 13.49 2.45 -11.98
CA SER A 97 14.35 1.51 -11.28
C SER A 97 15.68 2.13 -10.84
N LYS A 98 16.18 3.08 -11.61
CA LYS A 98 17.44 3.74 -11.29
C LYS A 98 17.27 4.78 -10.18
N ALA A 99 16.07 5.30 -10.01
CA ALA A 99 15.81 6.36 -9.05
C ALA A 99 15.30 5.83 -7.71
N LEU A 100 14.80 4.60 -7.66
CA LEU A 100 14.22 4.03 -6.46
C LEU A 100 15.27 3.29 -5.63
N PRO A 101 15.17 3.37 -4.29
CA PRO A 101 16.13 2.69 -3.41
C PRO A 101 15.93 1.18 -3.32
N TYR A 102 14.75 0.68 -3.66
CA TYR A 102 14.48 -0.75 -3.65
C TYR A 102 14.55 -1.31 -5.07
N LYS A 103 14.65 -2.63 -5.20
CA LYS A 103 14.81 -3.25 -6.50
C LYS A 103 13.49 -3.50 -7.19
N ILE A 104 13.44 -3.21 -8.48
CA ILE A 104 12.37 -3.63 -9.35
C ILE A 104 12.89 -4.86 -10.09
N VAL A 105 12.11 -5.92 -10.10
CA VAL A 105 12.50 -7.21 -10.69
C VAL A 105 11.44 -7.65 -11.70
N ARG A 106 11.79 -8.64 -12.51
CA ARG A 106 10.86 -9.19 -13.49
C ARG A 106 9.97 -10.22 -12.81
N GLY A 107 8.67 -10.05 -12.89
CA GLY A 107 7.71 -11.03 -12.40
C GLY A 107 7.54 -12.20 -13.35
N ASN A 108 6.73 -13.17 -12.94
CA ASN A 108 6.54 -14.40 -13.69
C ASN A 108 6.01 -14.20 -15.10
N ASN A 109 5.23 -13.17 -15.31
CA ASN A 109 4.64 -12.87 -16.61
C ASN A 109 5.32 -11.71 -17.32
N GLY A 110 6.49 -11.31 -16.85
CA GLY A 110 7.21 -10.18 -17.44
C GLY A 110 6.82 -8.82 -16.90
N ASP A 111 5.90 -8.76 -15.95
CA ASP A 111 5.51 -7.49 -15.33
C ASP A 111 6.58 -6.98 -14.38
N ALA A 112 6.51 -5.70 -14.06
CA ALA A 112 7.39 -5.10 -13.08
C ALA A 112 6.94 -5.50 -11.68
N TRP A 113 7.80 -6.16 -10.95
CA TRP A 113 7.58 -6.55 -9.56
C TRP A 113 8.64 -5.87 -8.68
N VAL A 114 8.46 -5.93 -7.38
CA VAL A 114 9.41 -5.34 -6.44
C VAL A 114 10.01 -6.44 -5.56
N GLU A 115 11.27 -6.24 -5.14
CA GLU A 115 11.94 -7.14 -4.24
C GLU A 115 12.18 -6.42 -2.92
N ALA A 116 11.74 -7.02 -1.83
CA ALA A 116 11.97 -6.51 -0.49
C ALA A 116 11.92 -7.67 0.50
N GLY A 117 12.72 -7.59 1.55
CA GLY A 117 12.74 -8.63 2.56
C GLY A 117 13.13 -10.01 2.02
N GLY A 118 13.87 -10.05 0.93
CA GLY A 118 14.28 -11.32 0.32
C GLY A 118 13.20 -12.00 -0.50
N LYS A 119 12.09 -11.32 -0.76
CA LYS A 119 10.97 -11.87 -1.52
C LYS A 119 10.53 -10.91 -2.62
N ASN A 120 9.87 -11.45 -3.63
CA ASN A 120 9.35 -10.66 -4.73
C ASN A 120 7.85 -10.50 -4.59
N PHE A 121 7.35 -9.30 -4.82
CA PHE A 121 5.94 -8.97 -4.68
C PHE A 121 5.42 -8.27 -5.93
N SER A 122 4.17 -8.58 -6.29
CA SER A 122 3.46 -7.84 -7.32
C SER A 122 3.05 -6.48 -6.75
N PRO A 123 3.13 -5.40 -7.52
CA PRO A 123 2.65 -4.09 -7.07
C PRO A 123 1.15 -4.04 -6.83
N ALA A 124 0.42 -4.93 -7.44
CA ALA A 124 -1.04 -4.99 -7.32
C ALA A 124 -1.51 -5.73 -6.07
#